data_80acd3bac981442b5d3a0a05b182e4e3
#
_entry.id   80acd3bac981442b5d3a0a05b182e4e3
#
_cell.length_a   1.000
_cell.length_b   1.000
_cell.length_c   1.000
_cell.angle_alpha   90.00
_cell.angle_beta   90.00
_cell.angle_gamma   90.00
#
_symmetry.space_group_name_H-M   'P 1'
#
loop_
_entity.id
_entity.type
_entity.pdbx_description
1 polymer ?
#
loop_
_entity_poly.entity_id
_entity_poly.type
_entity_poly.pdbx_seq_one_letter_code
_entity_poly.pdbx_strand_id
1 'polypeptide(L)'
;MTQPVLDIQQLHLSFPGFNGDVHALNNVSLQINRGEIVGLVGESGSGKSVTAMLIMRLLPTGSYCVHRGQISLLGEDVLNAREKQLRQWRGARVAMIFQEPMTALNPTRRIGLQMMDVIRHHQPISRREARAKAIDLLEEMQIPDAVEVMSRYPFELSGGMRQRVMIALAFSCEPQLIIADEPTTALDVTVQLQVLRLIKHKARASGTAVLFISHDMAVVSQLCDSVYVMYAGSVIESGVTADVIHHPRHPYTIGLLQCAPEHGVPRQLLPAIPGTVPNLTHLPDGCAFRDRCYAAGAQCENVPALTACGDNNQRCACWYPQQEVISV
;
A
#
# COMPACT_ATOMS: atom_id res chain seq x y z
N MET A 1 -26.03 1.49 0.91
CA MET A 1 -24.57 1.39 1.15
C MET A 1 -23.88 1.68 -0.18
N THR A 2 -22.96 2.61 -0.24
CA THR A 2 -22.20 2.93 -1.46
C THR A 2 -21.24 1.77 -1.73
N GLN A 3 -21.16 1.34 -2.99
CA GLN A 3 -20.24 0.28 -3.44
C GLN A 3 -18.77 0.72 -3.19
N PRO A 4 -17.91 -0.14 -2.59
CA PRO A 4 -16.51 0.18 -2.39
C PRO A 4 -15.77 0.34 -3.72
N VAL A 5 -14.71 1.14 -3.70
CA VAL A 5 -13.81 1.31 -4.86
C VAL A 5 -12.97 0.05 -5.09
N LEU A 6 -12.48 -0.55 -3.99
CA LEU A 6 -11.77 -1.83 -4.00
C LEU A 6 -12.37 -2.75 -2.95
N ASP A 7 -12.64 -3.99 -3.32
CA ASP A 7 -13.07 -5.06 -2.43
C ASP A 7 -12.31 -6.35 -2.74
N ILE A 8 -11.51 -6.80 -1.77
CA ILE A 8 -10.79 -8.07 -1.82
C ILE A 8 -11.40 -8.99 -0.79
N GLN A 9 -11.79 -10.19 -1.21
CA GLN A 9 -12.45 -11.17 -0.36
C GLN A 9 -11.71 -12.51 -0.40
N GLN A 10 -11.28 -12.97 0.78
CA GLN A 10 -10.71 -14.29 1.04
C GLN A 10 -9.64 -14.72 0.02
N LEU A 11 -8.75 -13.80 -0.33
CA LEU A 11 -7.75 -14.02 -1.38
C LEU A 11 -6.63 -14.94 -0.90
N HIS A 12 -6.39 -16.02 -1.67
CA HIS A 12 -5.28 -16.94 -1.49
C HIS A 12 -4.44 -16.99 -2.76
N LEU A 13 -3.13 -16.76 -2.62
CA LEU A 13 -2.19 -16.79 -3.74
C LEU A 13 -0.89 -17.46 -3.34
N SER A 14 -0.38 -18.33 -4.21
CA SER A 14 0.98 -18.87 -4.10
C SER A 14 1.80 -18.64 -5.35
N PHE A 15 3.11 -18.65 -5.17
CA PHE A 15 4.09 -18.73 -6.25
C PHE A 15 4.68 -20.14 -6.28
N PRO A 16 4.64 -20.85 -7.42
CA PRO A 16 5.32 -22.14 -7.55
C PRO A 16 6.81 -21.99 -7.30
N GLY A 17 7.37 -22.81 -6.44
CA GLY A 17 8.80 -22.80 -6.10
C GLY A 17 9.42 -24.19 -6.20
N PHE A 18 10.74 -24.26 -6.34
CA PHE A 18 11.49 -25.53 -6.42
C PHE A 18 11.35 -26.38 -5.16
N ASN A 19 11.26 -25.75 -3.99
CA ASN A 19 11.14 -26.41 -2.67
C ASN A 19 9.71 -26.38 -2.12
N GLY A 20 8.69 -26.24 -2.96
CA GLY A 20 7.29 -26.09 -2.58
C GLY A 20 6.74 -24.69 -2.91
N ASP A 21 5.44 -24.57 -2.86
CA ASP A 21 4.75 -23.32 -3.16
C ASP A 21 4.96 -22.28 -2.07
N VAL A 22 5.29 -21.05 -2.45
CA VAL A 22 5.38 -19.90 -1.54
C VAL A 22 3.98 -19.31 -1.35
N HIS A 23 3.34 -19.54 -0.22
CA HIS A 23 2.00 -19.04 0.11
C HIS A 23 2.05 -17.55 0.48
N ALA A 24 2.07 -16.70 -0.54
CA ALA A 24 2.26 -15.25 -0.36
C ALA A 24 1.04 -14.52 0.17
N LEU A 25 -0.19 -14.99 -0.14
CA LEU A 25 -1.42 -14.45 0.41
C LEU A 25 -2.30 -15.57 0.95
N ASN A 26 -2.78 -15.42 2.19
CA ASN A 26 -3.53 -16.41 2.94
C ASN A 26 -4.78 -15.76 3.54
N ASN A 27 -5.93 -15.94 2.89
CA ASN A 27 -7.23 -15.42 3.32
C ASN A 27 -7.26 -13.89 3.49
N VAL A 28 -6.62 -13.15 2.58
CA VAL A 28 -6.59 -11.69 2.64
C VAL A 28 -7.96 -11.14 2.25
N SER A 29 -8.52 -10.30 3.13
CA SER A 29 -9.75 -9.54 2.86
C SER A 29 -9.51 -8.10 3.27
N LEU A 30 -9.79 -7.14 2.37
CA LEU A 30 -9.72 -5.70 2.63
C LEU A 30 -10.70 -4.94 1.73
N GLN A 31 -11.14 -3.78 2.19
CA GLN A 31 -12.09 -2.94 1.49
C GLN A 31 -11.65 -1.48 1.56
N ILE A 32 -11.85 -0.76 0.46
CA ILE A 32 -11.52 0.68 0.37
C ILE A 32 -12.73 1.40 -0.21
N ASN A 33 -13.21 2.41 0.50
CA ASN A 33 -14.31 3.26 0.06
C ASN A 33 -13.79 4.46 -0.73
N ARG A 34 -14.70 5.15 -1.42
CA ARG A 34 -14.36 6.35 -2.18
C ARG A 34 -13.80 7.46 -1.27
N GLY A 35 -12.66 8.04 -1.66
CA GLY A 35 -11.99 9.11 -0.92
C GLY A 35 -11.34 8.66 0.40
N GLU A 36 -11.38 7.35 0.72
CA GLU A 36 -10.73 6.78 1.89
C GLU A 36 -9.25 6.55 1.63
N ILE A 37 -8.41 6.83 2.62
CA ILE A 37 -6.98 6.50 2.61
C ILE A 37 -6.78 5.35 3.57
N VAL A 38 -6.47 4.18 3.04
CA VAL A 38 -6.30 2.93 3.79
C VAL A 38 -4.84 2.55 3.84
N GLY A 39 -4.31 2.33 5.04
CA GLY A 39 -2.97 1.81 5.26
C GLY A 39 -2.92 0.28 5.16
N LEU A 40 -1.89 -0.25 4.52
CA LEU A 40 -1.54 -1.67 4.53
C LEU A 40 -0.12 -1.81 5.05
N VAL A 41 0.03 -2.32 6.28
CA VAL A 41 1.31 -2.31 7.00
C VAL A 41 1.76 -3.71 7.39
N GLY A 42 3.06 -3.85 7.66
CA GLY A 42 3.68 -5.10 8.10
C GLY A 42 5.14 -5.19 7.70
N GLU A 43 5.87 -6.17 8.24
CA GLU A 43 7.27 -6.43 7.89
C GLU A 43 7.46 -6.75 6.40
N SER A 44 8.69 -6.67 5.90
CA SER A 44 9.04 -7.13 4.56
C SER A 44 8.65 -8.61 4.38
N GLY A 45 8.14 -8.96 3.20
CA GLY A 45 7.67 -10.32 2.93
C GLY A 45 6.27 -10.65 3.45
N SER A 46 5.54 -9.73 4.11
CA SER A 46 4.17 -9.99 4.61
C SER A 46 3.09 -10.08 3.52
N GLY A 47 3.41 -9.82 2.24
CA GLY A 47 2.45 -9.92 1.12
C GLY A 47 1.91 -8.60 0.60
N LYS A 48 2.29 -7.45 1.15
CA LYS A 48 1.77 -6.12 0.79
C LYS A 48 1.93 -5.77 -0.69
N SER A 49 3.17 -5.80 -1.21
CA SER A 49 3.47 -5.48 -2.61
C SER A 49 2.88 -6.53 -3.57
N VAL A 50 2.77 -7.80 -3.16
CA VAL A 50 2.09 -8.85 -3.92
C VAL A 50 0.61 -8.49 -4.08
N THR A 51 -0.04 -8.03 -3.02
CA THR A 51 -1.43 -7.55 -3.06
C THR A 51 -1.58 -6.37 -4.03
N ALA A 52 -0.69 -5.37 -3.94
CA ALA A 52 -0.67 -4.21 -4.85
C ALA A 52 -0.53 -4.62 -6.32
N MET A 53 0.48 -5.45 -6.61
CA MET A 53 0.74 -5.92 -7.98
C MET A 53 -0.40 -6.77 -8.53
N LEU A 54 -1.08 -7.56 -7.68
CA LEU A 54 -2.21 -8.38 -8.11
C LEU A 54 -3.44 -7.53 -8.43
N ILE A 55 -3.75 -6.48 -7.65
CA ILE A 55 -4.82 -5.52 -7.96
C ILE A 55 -4.59 -4.88 -9.34
N MET A 56 -3.33 -4.58 -9.66
CA MET A 56 -2.95 -4.02 -10.96
C MET A 56 -2.76 -5.08 -12.05
N ARG A 57 -2.82 -6.38 -11.72
CA ARG A 57 -2.48 -7.49 -12.64
C ARG A 57 -1.10 -7.29 -13.28
N LEU A 58 -0.11 -6.88 -12.47
CA LEU A 58 1.29 -6.68 -12.89
C LEU A 58 2.19 -7.88 -12.61
N LEU A 59 1.70 -8.87 -11.86
CA LEU A 59 2.43 -10.13 -11.66
C LEU A 59 2.55 -10.87 -13.02
N PRO A 60 3.72 -11.44 -13.35
CA PRO A 60 3.90 -12.16 -14.61
C PRO A 60 2.91 -13.32 -14.74
N THR A 61 2.26 -13.41 -15.89
CA THR A 61 1.30 -14.49 -16.17
C THR A 61 1.98 -15.85 -16.08
N GLY A 62 1.38 -16.78 -15.34
CA GLY A 62 1.93 -18.13 -15.12
C GLY A 62 2.98 -18.24 -14.02
N SER A 63 3.39 -17.13 -13.38
CA SER A 63 4.32 -17.18 -12.24
C SER A 63 3.62 -17.36 -10.89
N TYR A 64 2.31 -17.32 -10.84
CA TYR A 64 1.52 -17.44 -9.61
C TYR A 64 0.22 -18.19 -9.84
N CYS A 65 -0.36 -18.70 -8.75
CA CYS A 65 -1.66 -19.37 -8.74
C CYS A 65 -2.58 -18.68 -7.71
N VAL A 66 -3.75 -18.23 -8.16
CA VAL A 66 -4.82 -17.80 -7.26
C VAL A 66 -5.71 -19.01 -6.97
N HIS A 67 -5.68 -19.49 -5.72
CA HIS A 67 -6.42 -20.68 -5.31
C HIS A 67 -7.87 -20.37 -4.95
N ARG A 68 -8.10 -19.19 -4.38
CA ARG A 68 -9.42 -18.78 -3.87
C ARG A 68 -9.49 -17.26 -3.75
N GLY A 69 -10.72 -16.74 -3.69
CA GLY A 69 -11.02 -15.33 -3.45
C GLY A 69 -11.33 -14.56 -4.71
N GLN A 70 -11.63 -13.30 -4.51
CA GLN A 70 -11.99 -12.38 -5.58
C GLN A 70 -11.43 -10.98 -5.32
N ILE A 71 -11.23 -10.22 -6.39
CA ILE A 71 -10.85 -8.81 -6.34
C ILE A 71 -11.85 -8.05 -7.23
N SER A 72 -12.63 -7.17 -6.62
CA SER A 72 -13.52 -6.25 -7.31
C SER A 72 -12.95 -4.83 -7.27
N LEU A 73 -12.73 -4.24 -8.44
CA LEU A 73 -12.36 -2.84 -8.62
C LEU A 73 -13.54 -2.12 -9.27
N LEU A 74 -14.16 -1.18 -8.54
CA LEU A 74 -15.35 -0.44 -9.02
C LEU A 74 -16.49 -1.37 -9.49
N GLY A 75 -16.65 -2.52 -8.82
CA GLY A 75 -17.64 -3.54 -9.15
C GLY A 75 -17.24 -4.50 -10.28
N GLU A 76 -16.08 -4.34 -10.90
CA GLU A 76 -15.60 -5.21 -11.96
C GLU A 76 -14.56 -6.21 -11.44
N ASP A 77 -14.65 -7.47 -11.89
CA ASP A 77 -13.73 -8.55 -11.48
C ASP A 77 -12.36 -8.38 -12.13
N VAL A 78 -11.36 -8.10 -11.27
CA VAL A 78 -9.97 -7.90 -11.70
C VAL A 78 -9.31 -9.20 -12.16
N LEU A 79 -9.59 -10.31 -11.47
CA LEU A 79 -8.90 -11.59 -11.73
C LEU A 79 -9.26 -12.17 -13.10
N ASN A 80 -10.50 -11.97 -13.55
CA ASN A 80 -11.01 -12.45 -14.83
C ASN A 80 -11.02 -11.38 -15.94
N ALA A 81 -10.58 -10.15 -15.65
CA ALA A 81 -10.54 -9.07 -16.64
C ALA A 81 -9.56 -9.39 -17.78
N ARG A 82 -9.99 -9.07 -19.01
CA ARG A 82 -9.14 -9.21 -20.20
C ARG A 82 -8.09 -8.11 -20.24
N GLU A 83 -6.93 -8.39 -20.83
CA GLU A 83 -5.83 -7.41 -20.92
C GLU A 83 -6.25 -6.08 -21.57
N LYS A 84 -7.16 -6.11 -22.55
CA LYS A 84 -7.73 -4.90 -23.17
C LYS A 84 -8.45 -4.02 -22.14
N GLN A 85 -9.19 -4.62 -21.20
CA GLN A 85 -9.88 -3.89 -20.11
C GLN A 85 -8.87 -3.34 -19.09
N LEU A 86 -7.90 -4.17 -18.68
CA LEU A 86 -6.84 -3.77 -17.76
C LEU A 86 -6.04 -2.56 -18.28
N ARG A 87 -5.71 -2.53 -19.57
CA ARG A 87 -5.05 -1.37 -20.21
C ARG A 87 -5.89 -0.10 -20.14
N GLN A 88 -7.21 -0.21 -20.23
CA GLN A 88 -8.11 0.94 -20.08
C GLN A 88 -8.22 1.41 -18.62
N TRP A 89 -8.06 0.49 -17.65
CA TRP A 89 -8.16 0.83 -16.23
C TRP A 89 -6.86 1.42 -15.70
N ARG A 90 -5.71 0.83 -16.07
CA ARG A 90 -4.39 1.29 -15.63
C ARG A 90 -4.12 2.71 -16.13
N GLY A 91 -3.89 3.64 -15.20
CA GLY A 91 -3.70 5.06 -15.44
C GLY A 91 -4.98 5.89 -15.43
N ALA A 92 -6.14 5.34 -15.84
CA ALA A 92 -7.41 6.06 -15.88
C ALA A 92 -8.30 5.83 -14.65
N ARG A 93 -8.45 4.57 -14.20
CA ARG A 93 -9.29 4.21 -13.04
C ARG A 93 -8.46 3.88 -11.81
N VAL A 94 -7.33 3.24 -12.02
CA VAL A 94 -6.36 2.87 -10.98
C VAL A 94 -4.96 3.23 -11.44
N ALA A 95 -4.19 3.88 -10.57
CA ALA A 95 -2.79 4.21 -10.82
C ALA A 95 -1.92 3.69 -9.67
N MET A 96 -0.63 3.54 -9.94
CA MET A 96 0.34 3.07 -8.94
C MET A 96 1.51 4.05 -8.83
N ILE A 97 1.88 4.35 -7.60
CA ILE A 97 3.11 5.04 -7.23
C ILE A 97 4.05 3.95 -6.72
N PHE A 98 5.13 3.71 -7.47
CA PHE A 98 6.11 2.67 -7.17
C PHE A 98 7.12 3.12 -6.12
N GLN A 99 7.73 2.17 -5.45
CA GLN A 99 8.75 2.39 -4.42
C GLN A 99 9.97 3.16 -4.96
N GLU A 100 10.42 2.84 -6.18
CA GLU A 100 11.60 3.45 -6.79
C GLU A 100 11.23 4.32 -8.02
N PRO A 101 11.32 5.66 -7.94
CA PRO A 101 11.02 6.54 -9.07
C PRO A 101 11.93 6.33 -10.28
N MET A 102 13.16 5.86 -10.08
CA MET A 102 14.12 5.63 -11.17
C MET A 102 13.72 4.46 -12.07
N THR A 103 13.01 3.48 -11.54
CA THR A 103 12.52 2.33 -12.30
C THR A 103 11.17 2.62 -12.96
N ALA A 104 10.39 3.55 -12.39
CA ALA A 104 9.06 3.92 -12.90
C ALA A 104 9.10 4.92 -14.04
N LEU A 105 10.06 5.85 -14.04
CA LEU A 105 10.24 6.85 -15.09
C LEU A 105 11.23 6.35 -16.15
N ASN A 106 10.88 6.49 -17.44
CA ASN A 106 11.79 6.14 -18.52
C ASN A 106 12.97 7.13 -18.57
N PRO A 107 14.22 6.70 -18.30
CA PRO A 107 15.37 7.59 -18.20
C PRO A 107 15.76 8.25 -19.52
N THR A 108 15.39 7.68 -20.67
CA THR A 108 15.73 8.17 -22.01
C THR A 108 14.68 9.12 -22.59
N ARG A 109 13.59 9.40 -21.83
CA ARG A 109 12.50 10.27 -22.27
C ARG A 109 12.34 11.47 -21.35
N ARG A 110 12.05 12.63 -21.93
CA ARG A 110 11.79 13.87 -21.17
C ARG A 110 10.50 13.73 -20.37
N ILE A 111 10.47 14.34 -19.18
CA ILE A 111 9.32 14.31 -18.25
C ILE A 111 8.02 14.70 -18.94
N GLY A 112 8.02 15.85 -19.62
CA GLY A 112 6.81 16.35 -20.30
C GLY A 112 6.27 15.41 -21.36
N LEU A 113 7.13 14.68 -22.08
CA LEU A 113 6.67 13.70 -23.07
C LEU A 113 5.99 12.51 -22.40
N GLN A 114 6.56 12.00 -21.30
CA GLN A 114 5.98 10.89 -20.56
C GLN A 114 4.59 11.27 -19.99
N MET A 115 4.47 12.46 -19.38
CA MET A 115 3.20 12.95 -18.83
C MET A 115 2.15 13.15 -19.93
N MET A 116 2.51 13.83 -21.01
CA MET A 116 1.58 14.09 -22.12
C MET A 116 1.11 12.78 -22.80
N ASP A 117 1.97 11.77 -22.92
CA ASP A 117 1.59 10.49 -23.50
C ASP A 117 0.53 9.78 -22.66
N VAL A 118 0.70 9.73 -21.34
CA VAL A 118 -0.29 9.12 -20.43
C VAL A 118 -1.62 9.89 -20.49
N ILE A 119 -1.58 11.22 -20.38
CA ILE A 119 -2.77 12.07 -20.42
C ILE A 119 -3.54 11.86 -21.75
N ARG A 120 -2.86 11.92 -22.89
CA ARG A 120 -3.48 11.76 -24.20
C ARG A 120 -3.91 10.33 -24.53
N HIS A 121 -3.33 9.33 -23.88
CA HIS A 121 -3.78 7.95 -24.04
C HIS A 121 -5.17 7.74 -23.43
N HIS A 122 -5.47 8.43 -22.33
CA HIS A 122 -6.71 8.25 -21.59
C HIS A 122 -7.74 9.36 -21.80
N GLN A 123 -7.32 10.53 -22.30
CA GLN A 123 -8.18 11.70 -22.51
C GLN A 123 -8.11 12.19 -23.95
N PRO A 124 -9.25 12.46 -24.61
CA PRO A 124 -9.30 12.92 -25.99
C PRO A 124 -9.00 14.41 -26.08
N ILE A 125 -7.81 14.84 -25.67
CA ILE A 125 -7.38 16.24 -25.67
C ILE A 125 -6.20 16.47 -26.61
N SER A 126 -6.03 17.71 -27.06
CA SER A 126 -4.93 18.12 -27.92
C SER A 126 -3.58 18.05 -27.19
N ARG A 127 -2.48 18.04 -27.96
CA ARG A 127 -1.13 18.09 -27.39
C ARG A 127 -0.88 19.36 -26.57
N ARG A 128 -1.50 20.49 -26.97
CA ARG A 128 -1.40 21.76 -26.26
C ARG A 128 -2.08 21.69 -24.90
N GLU A 129 -3.28 21.16 -24.85
CA GLU A 129 -4.04 20.98 -23.59
C GLU A 129 -3.35 19.97 -22.68
N ALA A 130 -2.86 18.84 -23.21
CA ALA A 130 -2.09 17.87 -22.42
C ALA A 130 -0.82 18.47 -21.81
N ARG A 131 -0.15 19.39 -22.57
CA ARG A 131 1.02 20.10 -22.05
C ARG A 131 0.64 21.06 -20.91
N ALA A 132 -0.43 21.82 -21.06
CA ALA A 132 -0.92 22.72 -20.02
C ALA A 132 -1.28 21.92 -18.75
N LYS A 133 -2.09 20.89 -18.88
CA LYS A 133 -2.46 20.01 -17.76
C LYS A 133 -1.23 19.38 -17.07
N ALA A 134 -0.22 18.98 -17.83
CA ALA A 134 1.01 18.43 -17.25
C ALA A 134 1.79 19.48 -16.43
N ILE A 135 1.84 20.73 -16.90
CA ILE A 135 2.47 21.83 -16.15
C ILE A 135 1.69 22.12 -14.86
N ASP A 136 0.37 22.27 -14.95
CA ASP A 136 -0.50 22.51 -13.79
C ASP A 136 -0.31 21.42 -12.71
N LEU A 137 -0.23 20.15 -13.11
CA LEU A 137 0.02 19.02 -12.20
C LEU A 137 1.41 19.09 -11.53
N LEU A 138 2.44 19.52 -12.26
CA LEU A 138 3.77 19.71 -11.69
C LEU A 138 3.78 20.87 -10.68
N GLU A 139 3.07 21.96 -10.97
CA GLU A 139 2.91 23.10 -10.06
C GLU A 139 2.12 22.71 -8.80
N GLU A 140 1.03 21.94 -8.93
CA GLU A 140 0.28 21.38 -7.80
C GLU A 140 1.16 20.50 -6.90
N MET A 141 2.13 19.78 -7.48
CA MET A 141 3.12 19.00 -6.73
C MET A 141 4.29 19.86 -6.21
N GLN A 142 4.16 21.19 -6.27
CA GLN A 142 5.17 22.15 -5.79
C GLN A 142 6.55 21.90 -6.41
N ILE A 143 6.59 21.55 -7.69
CA ILE A 143 7.83 21.43 -8.45
C ILE A 143 8.21 22.82 -8.97
N PRO A 144 9.38 23.36 -8.59
CA PRO A 144 9.83 24.64 -9.09
C PRO A 144 10.09 24.56 -10.59
N ASP A 145 9.89 25.68 -11.30
CA ASP A 145 10.14 25.82 -12.74
C ASP A 145 9.48 24.69 -13.58
N ALA A 146 8.21 24.39 -13.31
CA ALA A 146 7.46 23.30 -13.92
C ALA A 146 7.56 23.30 -15.46
N VAL A 147 7.54 24.47 -16.09
CA VAL A 147 7.70 24.62 -17.53
C VAL A 147 9.07 24.11 -18.02
N GLU A 148 10.14 24.40 -17.28
CA GLU A 148 11.49 23.93 -17.62
C GLU A 148 11.64 22.43 -17.38
N VAL A 149 11.07 21.91 -16.26
CA VAL A 149 11.07 20.49 -15.91
C VAL A 149 10.43 19.63 -16.99
N MET A 150 9.45 20.12 -17.73
CA MET A 150 8.86 19.42 -18.89
C MET A 150 9.92 19.04 -19.96
N SER A 151 11.02 19.77 -20.06
CA SER A 151 12.08 19.53 -21.03
C SER A 151 13.22 18.65 -20.49
N ARG A 152 13.30 18.45 -19.15
CA ARG A 152 14.34 17.69 -18.48
C ARG A 152 14.09 16.17 -18.56
N TYR A 153 15.17 15.41 -18.39
CA TYR A 153 15.14 13.96 -18.21
C TYR A 153 15.08 13.59 -16.71
N PRO A 154 14.61 12.39 -16.36
CA PRO A 154 14.54 11.97 -14.95
C PRO A 154 15.85 12.07 -14.17
N PHE A 155 16.98 11.77 -14.80
CA PHE A 155 18.30 11.81 -14.13
C PHE A 155 18.78 13.24 -13.83
N GLU A 156 18.19 14.27 -14.46
CA GLU A 156 18.51 15.68 -14.19
C GLU A 156 17.74 16.23 -12.97
N LEU A 157 16.86 15.44 -12.37
CA LEU A 157 16.03 15.82 -11.22
C LEU A 157 16.58 15.23 -9.93
N SER A 158 16.38 15.92 -8.81
CA SER A 158 16.63 15.35 -7.47
C SER A 158 15.68 14.19 -7.17
N GLY A 159 15.99 13.36 -6.16
CA GLY A 159 15.14 12.26 -5.72
C GLY A 159 13.73 12.69 -5.38
N GLY A 160 13.59 13.74 -4.57
CA GLY A 160 12.31 14.31 -4.19
C GLY A 160 11.52 14.90 -5.37
N MET A 161 12.20 15.53 -6.35
CA MET A 161 11.54 16.00 -7.57
C MET A 161 11.02 14.84 -8.42
N ARG A 162 11.81 13.78 -8.61
CA ARG A 162 11.37 12.56 -9.33
C ARG A 162 10.14 11.94 -8.68
N GLN A 163 10.13 11.88 -7.34
CA GLN A 163 8.99 11.35 -6.59
C GLN A 163 7.74 12.20 -6.84
N ARG A 164 7.84 13.53 -6.77
CA ARG A 164 6.73 14.45 -7.04
C ARG A 164 6.24 14.35 -8.49
N VAL A 165 7.13 14.18 -9.47
CA VAL A 165 6.78 13.92 -10.87
C VAL A 165 5.99 12.62 -11.01
N MET A 166 6.43 11.54 -10.33
CA MET A 166 5.73 10.26 -10.35
C MET A 166 4.33 10.36 -9.72
N ILE A 167 4.19 11.12 -8.63
CA ILE A 167 2.89 11.40 -8.01
C ILE A 167 2.01 12.22 -8.98
N ALA A 168 2.53 13.29 -9.59
CA ALA A 168 1.83 14.07 -10.60
C ALA A 168 1.32 13.18 -11.74
N LEU A 169 2.17 12.26 -12.22
CA LEU A 169 1.82 11.30 -13.25
C LEU A 169 0.70 10.36 -12.81
N ALA A 170 0.75 9.83 -11.59
CA ALA A 170 -0.27 8.94 -11.05
C ALA A 170 -1.64 9.64 -10.94
N PHE A 171 -1.68 10.92 -10.56
CA PHE A 171 -2.92 11.70 -10.49
C PHE A 171 -3.37 12.32 -11.83
N SER A 172 -2.59 12.18 -12.90
CA SER A 172 -2.81 12.91 -14.16
C SER A 172 -4.15 12.66 -14.87
N CYS A 173 -4.71 11.47 -14.67
CA CYS A 173 -6.01 11.09 -15.22
C CYS A 173 -7.13 11.00 -14.16
N GLU A 174 -6.91 11.55 -12.96
CA GLU A 174 -7.88 11.60 -11.86
C GLU A 174 -8.44 10.21 -11.52
N PRO A 175 -7.57 9.23 -11.22
CA PRO A 175 -8.00 7.86 -10.97
C PRO A 175 -8.88 7.79 -9.72
N GLN A 176 -9.74 6.75 -9.67
CA GLN A 176 -10.59 6.50 -8.52
C GLN A 176 -9.86 5.77 -7.39
N LEU A 177 -8.76 5.06 -7.72
CA LEU A 177 -7.86 4.42 -6.76
C LEU A 177 -6.40 4.73 -7.10
N ILE A 178 -5.63 5.10 -6.10
CA ILE A 178 -4.16 5.10 -6.17
C ILE A 178 -3.62 4.03 -5.22
N ILE A 179 -2.69 3.23 -5.70
CA ILE A 179 -1.89 2.31 -4.90
C ILE A 179 -0.52 2.94 -4.74
N ALA A 180 -0.16 3.31 -3.52
CA ALA A 180 1.14 3.90 -3.20
C ALA A 180 1.98 2.85 -2.46
N ASP A 181 2.90 2.20 -3.16
CA ASP A 181 3.76 1.14 -2.60
C ASP A 181 5.07 1.74 -2.11
N GLU A 182 5.17 1.93 -0.80
CA GLU A 182 6.30 2.54 -0.10
C GLU A 182 6.82 3.84 -0.76
N PRO A 183 5.96 4.83 -1.00
CA PRO A 183 6.28 5.96 -1.88
C PRO A 183 7.33 6.92 -1.33
N THR A 184 7.87 6.69 -0.14
CA THR A 184 8.78 7.63 0.55
C THR A 184 10.06 6.98 1.09
N THR A 185 10.27 5.68 0.87
CA THR A 185 11.38 4.91 1.48
C THR A 185 12.78 5.45 1.14
N ALA A 186 12.96 6.11 0.00
CA ALA A 186 14.26 6.64 -0.44
C ALA A 186 14.44 8.16 -0.18
N LEU A 187 13.58 8.76 0.64
CA LEU A 187 13.56 10.19 0.91
C LEU A 187 14.02 10.51 2.33
N ASP A 188 14.61 11.67 2.53
CA ASP A 188 14.82 12.21 3.87
C ASP A 188 13.48 12.57 4.56
N VAL A 189 13.47 12.58 5.90
CA VAL A 189 12.26 12.76 6.72
C VAL A 189 11.47 14.04 6.35
N THR A 190 12.19 15.13 6.03
CA THR A 190 11.54 16.41 5.70
C THR A 190 10.81 16.34 4.35
N VAL A 191 11.46 15.77 3.34
CA VAL A 191 10.87 15.57 2.00
C VAL A 191 9.75 14.53 2.07
N GLN A 192 9.92 13.47 2.86
CA GLN A 192 8.89 12.47 3.11
C GLN A 192 7.58 13.11 3.60
N LEU A 193 7.65 13.92 4.67
CA LEU A 193 6.46 14.59 5.20
C LEU A 193 5.77 15.50 4.18
N GLN A 194 6.56 16.20 3.35
CA GLN A 194 6.02 17.04 2.28
C GLN A 194 5.27 16.21 1.23
N VAL A 195 5.88 15.10 0.79
CA VAL A 195 5.28 14.17 -0.19
C VAL A 195 3.98 13.56 0.34
N LEU A 196 3.96 13.13 1.60
CA LEU A 196 2.75 12.59 2.24
C LEU A 196 1.61 13.60 2.29
N ARG A 197 1.92 14.87 2.65
CA ARG A 197 0.94 15.96 2.65
C ARG A 197 0.38 16.23 1.25
N LEU A 198 1.22 16.18 0.21
CA LEU A 198 0.79 16.35 -1.18
C LEU A 198 -0.15 15.23 -1.62
N ILE A 199 0.18 13.97 -1.32
CA ILE A 199 -0.69 12.81 -1.62
C ILE A 199 -2.03 12.98 -0.91
N LYS A 200 -2.03 13.27 0.41
CA LYS A 200 -3.25 13.45 1.21
C LYS A 200 -4.13 14.58 0.67
N HIS A 201 -3.52 15.73 0.42
CA HIS A 201 -4.24 16.90 -0.10
C HIS A 201 -4.88 16.61 -1.46
N LYS A 202 -4.10 16.05 -2.39
CA LYS A 202 -4.59 15.75 -3.75
C LYS A 202 -5.68 14.68 -3.74
N ALA A 203 -5.49 13.60 -2.97
CA ALA A 203 -6.48 12.52 -2.83
C ALA A 203 -7.81 13.06 -2.28
N ARG A 204 -7.77 13.91 -1.23
CA ARG A 204 -8.97 14.53 -0.67
C ARG A 204 -9.66 15.50 -1.64
N ALA A 205 -8.89 16.33 -2.33
CA ALA A 205 -9.42 17.29 -3.29
C ALA A 205 -10.13 16.62 -4.49
N SER A 206 -9.59 15.48 -4.96
CA SER A 206 -10.17 14.73 -6.09
C SER A 206 -11.17 13.65 -5.68
N GLY A 207 -11.31 13.35 -4.38
CA GLY A 207 -12.10 12.22 -3.89
C GLY A 207 -11.55 10.85 -4.31
N THR A 208 -10.24 10.78 -4.61
CA THR A 208 -9.52 9.55 -4.96
C THR A 208 -9.31 8.70 -3.71
N ALA A 209 -9.61 7.41 -3.79
CA ALA A 209 -9.24 6.43 -2.77
C ALA A 209 -7.75 6.10 -2.85
N VAL A 210 -7.11 5.82 -1.71
CA VAL A 210 -5.68 5.47 -1.68
C VAL A 210 -5.46 4.20 -0.87
N LEU A 211 -4.78 3.22 -1.46
CA LEU A 211 -4.14 2.11 -0.74
C LEU A 211 -2.68 2.50 -0.49
N PHE A 212 -2.37 2.85 0.75
CA PHE A 212 -1.04 3.28 1.14
C PHE A 212 -0.29 2.14 1.82
N ILE A 213 0.76 1.64 1.17
CA ILE A 213 1.58 0.53 1.68
C ILE A 213 2.83 1.11 2.34
N SER A 214 3.09 0.67 3.57
CA SER A 214 4.26 1.08 4.34
C SER A 214 4.66 -0.02 5.34
N HIS A 215 5.89 0.02 5.79
CA HIS A 215 6.35 -0.70 6.98
C HIS A 215 6.39 0.21 8.22
N ASP A 216 6.12 1.50 8.05
CA ASP A 216 6.21 2.53 9.08
C ASP A 216 4.80 2.92 9.59
N MET A 217 4.50 2.53 10.84
CA MET A 217 3.23 2.84 11.50
C MET A 217 3.05 4.33 11.81
N ALA A 218 4.14 5.07 12.03
CA ALA A 218 4.08 6.50 12.29
C ALA A 218 3.63 7.29 11.05
N VAL A 219 4.09 6.87 9.87
CA VAL A 219 3.63 7.44 8.59
C VAL A 219 2.14 7.16 8.38
N VAL A 220 1.70 5.93 8.65
CA VAL A 220 0.31 5.50 8.50
C VAL A 220 -0.62 6.26 9.47
N SER A 221 -0.17 6.52 10.70
CA SER A 221 -0.93 7.28 11.71
C SER A 221 -1.30 8.68 11.23
N GLN A 222 -0.42 9.33 10.47
CA GLN A 222 -0.61 10.71 9.99
C GLN A 222 -1.46 10.80 8.73
N LEU A 223 -1.47 9.73 7.93
CA LEU A 223 -2.03 9.75 6.59
C LEU A 223 -3.38 9.05 6.48
N CYS A 224 -3.51 7.86 7.08
CA CYS A 224 -4.58 6.91 6.80
C CYS A 224 -5.78 7.05 7.72
N ASP A 225 -6.98 6.80 7.20
CA ASP A 225 -8.23 6.77 7.96
C ASP A 225 -8.41 5.42 8.68
N SER A 226 -8.08 4.34 7.97
CA SER A 226 -8.12 2.97 8.47
C SER A 226 -6.85 2.22 8.09
N VAL A 227 -6.57 1.14 8.80
CA VAL A 227 -5.35 0.33 8.60
C VAL A 227 -5.66 -1.16 8.64
N TYR A 228 -4.96 -1.89 7.79
CA TYR A 228 -4.85 -3.35 7.78
C TYR A 228 -3.41 -3.73 8.10
N VAL A 229 -3.20 -4.53 9.12
CA VAL A 229 -1.89 -5.05 9.52
C VAL A 229 -1.72 -6.45 8.95
N MET A 230 -0.66 -6.66 8.16
CA MET A 230 -0.36 -7.95 7.54
C MET A 230 0.84 -8.62 8.19
N TYR A 231 0.72 -9.92 8.39
CA TYR A 231 1.79 -10.80 8.82
C TYR A 231 1.73 -12.12 8.06
N ALA A 232 2.85 -12.59 7.50
CA ALA A 232 2.97 -13.87 6.80
C ALA A 232 1.82 -14.17 5.82
N GLY A 233 1.47 -13.18 4.98
CA GLY A 233 0.44 -13.31 3.95
C GLY A 233 -1.00 -13.13 4.44
N SER A 234 -1.24 -12.88 5.72
CA SER A 234 -2.58 -12.75 6.29
C SER A 234 -2.81 -11.37 6.91
N VAL A 235 -4.05 -10.89 6.87
CA VAL A 235 -4.47 -9.73 7.68
C VAL A 235 -4.72 -10.21 9.10
N ILE A 236 -3.99 -9.65 10.06
CA ILE A 236 -4.05 -10.08 11.47
C ILE A 236 -4.76 -9.06 12.37
N GLU A 237 -4.80 -7.80 11.96
CA GLU A 237 -5.54 -6.75 12.65
C GLU A 237 -6.02 -5.71 11.65
N SER A 238 -7.19 -5.10 11.87
CA SER A 238 -7.70 -4.00 11.05
C SER A 238 -8.67 -3.14 11.85
N GLY A 239 -8.78 -1.86 11.47
CA GLY A 239 -9.70 -0.93 12.11
C GLY A 239 -9.43 0.52 11.72
N VAL A 240 -10.11 1.43 12.38
CA VAL A 240 -9.80 2.87 12.31
C VAL A 240 -8.37 3.06 12.80
N THR A 241 -7.58 3.85 12.08
CA THR A 241 -6.14 4.01 12.36
C THR A 241 -5.86 4.41 13.81
N ALA A 242 -6.62 5.37 14.34
CA ALA A 242 -6.47 5.81 15.73
C ALA A 242 -6.70 4.67 16.75
N ASP A 243 -7.72 3.83 16.53
CA ASP A 243 -8.03 2.72 17.43
C ASP A 243 -6.93 1.65 17.41
N VAL A 244 -6.44 1.28 16.22
CA VAL A 244 -5.37 0.27 16.09
C VAL A 244 -4.05 0.76 16.67
N ILE A 245 -3.77 2.07 16.62
CA ILE A 245 -2.53 2.66 17.16
C ILE A 245 -2.60 2.81 18.67
N HIS A 246 -3.69 3.35 19.21
CA HIS A 246 -3.81 3.62 20.64
C HIS A 246 -4.25 2.39 21.45
N HIS A 247 -4.99 1.48 20.82
CA HIS A 247 -5.55 0.26 21.42
C HIS A 247 -5.25 -0.98 20.56
N PRO A 248 -3.98 -1.27 20.24
CA PRO A 248 -3.62 -2.45 19.46
C PRO A 248 -4.04 -3.72 20.19
N ARG A 249 -4.55 -4.71 19.46
CA ARG A 249 -5.06 -5.97 20.03
C ARG A 249 -4.17 -7.15 19.74
N HIS A 250 -3.49 -7.15 18.60
CA HIS A 250 -2.60 -8.24 18.24
C HIS A 250 -1.18 -8.00 18.78
N PRO A 251 -0.53 -8.99 19.44
CA PRO A 251 0.84 -8.85 19.96
C PRO A 251 1.87 -8.39 18.92
N TYR A 252 1.69 -8.78 17.65
CA TYR A 252 2.54 -8.30 16.56
C TYR A 252 2.37 -6.78 16.30
N THR A 253 1.13 -6.29 16.28
CA THR A 253 0.85 -4.84 16.09
C THR A 253 1.47 -4.03 17.23
N ILE A 254 1.37 -4.52 18.47
CA ILE A 254 2.02 -3.93 19.64
C ILE A 254 3.54 -3.88 19.43
N GLY A 255 4.14 -5.00 19.02
CA GLY A 255 5.57 -5.07 18.72
C GLY A 255 6.00 -4.09 17.63
N LEU A 256 5.23 -3.95 16.54
CA LEU A 256 5.52 -2.99 15.48
C LEU A 256 5.50 -1.53 15.99
N LEU A 257 4.53 -1.18 16.82
CA LEU A 257 4.42 0.16 17.40
C LEU A 257 5.57 0.44 18.38
N GLN A 258 5.94 -0.52 19.20
CA GLN A 258 7.05 -0.39 20.15
C GLN A 258 8.42 -0.27 19.47
N CYS A 259 8.59 -0.85 18.27
CA CYS A 259 9.82 -0.73 17.47
C CYS A 259 9.97 0.64 16.79
N ALA A 260 8.94 1.50 16.81
CA ALA A 260 9.02 2.81 16.16
C ALA A 260 10.01 3.74 16.88
N PRO A 261 10.89 4.45 16.15
CA PRO A 261 11.91 5.31 16.75
C PRO A 261 11.35 6.43 17.64
N GLU A 262 10.11 6.84 17.40
CA GLU A 262 9.41 7.90 18.13
C GLU A 262 9.11 7.52 19.58
N HIS A 263 9.04 6.22 19.89
CA HIS A 263 8.87 5.70 21.26
C HIS A 263 10.19 5.39 21.95
N GLY A 264 11.32 5.59 21.25
CA GLY A 264 12.65 5.30 21.78
C GLY A 264 13.11 6.31 22.83
N VAL A 265 13.62 5.82 23.98
CA VAL A 265 14.35 6.66 24.92
C VAL A 265 15.75 6.94 24.34
N PRO A 266 16.20 8.20 24.29
CA PRO A 266 17.53 8.53 23.78
C PRO A 266 18.62 7.67 24.42
N ARG A 267 19.50 7.06 23.61
CA ARG A 267 20.61 6.18 24.02
C ARG A 267 20.20 4.78 24.53
N GLN A 268 18.94 4.37 24.43
CA GLN A 268 18.54 2.98 24.64
C GLN A 268 18.37 2.26 23.30
N LEU A 269 18.63 0.94 23.30
CA LEU A 269 18.31 0.10 22.14
C LEU A 269 16.80 0.05 21.97
N LEU A 270 16.34 0.28 20.75
CA LEU A 270 14.93 0.08 20.43
C LEU A 270 14.55 -1.38 20.65
N PRO A 271 13.36 -1.65 21.21
CA PRO A 271 12.85 -3.00 21.27
C PRO A 271 12.74 -3.57 19.85
N ALA A 272 13.01 -4.84 19.69
CA ALA A 272 12.86 -5.55 18.43
C ALA A 272 11.91 -6.73 18.61
N ILE A 273 11.10 -7.02 17.61
CA ILE A 273 10.28 -8.23 17.63
C ILE A 273 11.22 -9.43 17.52
N PRO A 274 11.23 -10.34 18.50
CA PRO A 274 12.18 -11.47 18.53
C PRO A 274 11.95 -12.44 17.37
N GLY A 275 12.99 -13.21 17.01
CA GLY A 275 12.91 -14.24 15.98
C GLY A 275 12.84 -13.70 14.54
N THR A 276 12.48 -14.56 13.62
CA THR A 276 12.39 -14.26 12.17
C THR A 276 10.99 -14.54 11.65
N VAL A 277 10.63 -13.86 10.56
CA VAL A 277 9.38 -14.13 9.83
C VAL A 277 9.38 -15.59 9.35
N PRO A 278 8.28 -16.34 9.51
CA PRO A 278 8.22 -17.73 9.09
C PRO A 278 8.42 -17.89 7.59
N ASN A 279 8.99 -19.04 7.21
CA ASN A 279 9.12 -19.35 5.79
C ASN A 279 7.75 -19.59 5.17
N LEU A 280 7.40 -18.81 4.13
CA LEU A 280 6.11 -18.89 3.46
C LEU A 280 5.91 -20.18 2.64
N THR A 281 6.95 -21.02 2.46
CA THR A 281 6.80 -22.36 1.88
C THR A 281 6.34 -23.40 2.92
N HIS A 282 6.58 -23.13 4.21
CA HIS A 282 6.25 -24.02 5.33
C HIS A 282 5.77 -23.17 6.50
N LEU A 283 4.56 -22.64 6.35
CA LEU A 283 3.94 -21.90 7.45
C LEU A 283 3.71 -22.83 8.65
N PRO A 284 3.91 -22.35 9.87
CA PRO A 284 3.60 -23.14 11.05
C PRO A 284 2.10 -23.48 11.12
N ASP A 285 1.78 -24.65 11.64
CA ASP A 285 0.41 -24.97 11.97
C ASP A 285 -0.15 -23.95 12.99
N GLY A 286 -1.37 -23.47 12.78
CA GLY A 286 -2.01 -22.51 13.66
C GLY A 286 -1.62 -21.06 13.40
N CYS A 287 -1.43 -20.28 14.48
CA CYS A 287 -1.09 -18.87 14.39
C CYS A 287 0.33 -18.68 13.83
N ALA A 288 0.46 -18.01 12.67
CA ALA A 288 1.76 -17.78 12.04
C ALA A 288 2.74 -16.96 12.90
N PHE A 289 2.24 -16.16 13.84
CA PHE A 289 3.07 -15.37 14.75
C PHE A 289 3.44 -16.10 16.05
N ARG A 290 2.92 -17.32 16.30
CA ARG A 290 3.05 -18.08 17.55
C ARG A 290 4.49 -18.13 18.08
N ASP A 291 5.45 -18.45 17.24
CA ASP A 291 6.85 -18.68 17.64
C ASP A 291 7.60 -17.40 18.04
N ARG A 292 7.04 -16.23 17.73
CA ARG A 292 7.56 -14.89 18.07
C ARG A 292 6.71 -14.19 19.14
N CYS A 293 5.58 -14.80 19.52
CA CYS A 293 4.56 -14.16 20.35
C CYS A 293 4.83 -14.36 21.83
N TYR A 294 4.98 -13.28 22.58
CA TYR A 294 5.12 -13.31 24.04
C TYR A 294 3.84 -13.76 24.76
N ALA A 295 2.68 -13.68 24.10
CA ALA A 295 1.37 -14.09 24.65
C ALA A 295 0.88 -15.42 24.07
N ALA A 296 1.77 -16.23 23.47
CA ALA A 296 1.39 -17.51 22.88
C ALA A 296 0.83 -18.49 23.93
N GLY A 297 -0.25 -19.17 23.59
CA GLY A 297 -0.89 -20.19 24.43
C GLY A 297 -1.40 -21.36 23.62
N ALA A 298 -2.02 -22.34 24.26
CA ALA A 298 -2.43 -23.62 23.65
C ALA A 298 -3.39 -23.43 22.43
N GLN A 299 -4.26 -22.43 22.44
CA GLN A 299 -5.17 -22.19 21.31
C GLN A 299 -4.44 -21.72 20.05
N CYS A 300 -3.21 -21.20 20.17
CA CYS A 300 -2.40 -20.77 19.03
C CYS A 300 -1.93 -21.91 18.12
N GLU A 301 -2.15 -23.16 18.48
CA GLU A 301 -2.00 -24.32 17.60
C GLU A 301 -3.07 -24.34 16.48
N ASN A 302 -4.11 -23.54 16.61
CA ASN A 302 -5.14 -23.35 15.59
C ASN A 302 -5.02 -21.96 14.95
N VAL A 303 -5.39 -21.86 13.66
CA VAL A 303 -5.40 -20.58 12.93
C VAL A 303 -6.50 -19.67 13.49
N PRO A 304 -6.17 -18.48 14.04
CA PRO A 304 -7.19 -17.56 14.53
C PRO A 304 -7.95 -16.91 13.36
N ALA A 305 -9.26 -16.79 13.49
CA ALA A 305 -10.06 -16.05 12.52
C ALA A 305 -10.01 -14.53 12.82
N LEU A 306 -10.09 -13.72 11.77
CA LEU A 306 -10.19 -12.26 11.91
C LEU A 306 -11.62 -11.90 12.39
N THR A 307 -11.79 -11.70 13.69
CA THR A 307 -13.09 -11.43 14.36
C THR A 307 -13.09 -10.04 14.99
N ALA A 308 -14.29 -9.51 15.31
CA ALA A 308 -14.41 -8.27 16.06
C ALA A 308 -13.76 -8.42 17.44
N CYS A 309 -12.92 -7.47 17.85
CA CYS A 309 -12.14 -7.56 19.09
C CYS A 309 -12.06 -6.25 19.89
N GLY A 310 -12.74 -5.22 19.49
CA GLY A 310 -12.75 -3.91 20.13
C GLY A 310 -13.99 -3.12 19.75
N ASP A 311 -13.98 -1.85 20.14
CA ASP A 311 -14.99 -0.89 19.72
C ASP A 311 -14.75 -0.48 18.24
N ASN A 312 -15.70 0.23 17.64
CA ASN A 312 -15.54 0.87 16.32
C ASN A 312 -15.15 -0.06 15.16
N ASN A 313 -15.66 -1.29 15.13
CA ASN A 313 -15.37 -2.29 14.09
C ASN A 313 -13.89 -2.76 14.01
N GLN A 314 -13.09 -2.57 15.04
CA GLN A 314 -11.75 -3.16 15.11
C GLN A 314 -11.85 -4.70 15.08
N ARG A 315 -10.99 -5.33 14.27
CA ARG A 315 -10.94 -6.79 14.10
C ARG A 315 -9.53 -7.27 14.33
N CYS A 316 -9.42 -8.45 14.96
CA CYS A 316 -8.14 -9.06 15.30
C CYS A 316 -8.17 -10.58 15.08
N ALA A 317 -7.13 -11.13 14.50
CA ALA A 317 -6.91 -12.57 14.34
C ALA A 317 -5.99 -13.08 15.46
N CYS A 318 -6.48 -13.06 16.69
CA CYS A 318 -5.74 -13.48 17.87
C CYS A 318 -6.64 -14.22 18.86
N TRP A 319 -6.15 -15.32 19.43
CA TRP A 319 -6.84 -16.07 20.49
C TRP A 319 -6.76 -15.38 21.85
N TYR A 320 -5.72 -14.55 22.04
CA TYR A 320 -5.43 -13.81 23.28
C TYR A 320 -5.22 -12.32 22.99
N PRO A 321 -6.27 -11.60 22.50
CA PRO A 321 -6.14 -10.20 22.16
C PRO A 321 -5.78 -9.38 23.41
N GLN A 322 -4.82 -8.48 23.26
CA GLN A 322 -4.30 -7.67 24.36
C GLN A 322 -5.17 -6.43 24.62
N GLN A 323 -5.03 -5.85 25.78
CA GLN A 323 -5.73 -4.62 26.18
C GLN A 323 -4.71 -3.51 26.54
N GLU A 324 -3.59 -3.46 25.83
CA GLU A 324 -2.62 -2.41 26.05
C GLU A 324 -3.11 -1.08 25.48
N VAL A 325 -2.81 0.01 26.23
CA VAL A 325 -2.98 1.39 25.77
C VAL A 325 -1.60 1.93 25.48
N ILE A 326 -1.33 2.25 24.22
CA ILE A 326 -0.07 2.89 23.84
C ILE A 326 -0.30 4.39 23.80
N SER A 327 0.39 5.13 24.69
CA SER A 327 0.43 6.59 24.63
C SER A 327 1.40 6.99 23.51
N VAL A 328 0.86 7.48 22.40
CA VAL A 328 1.60 7.99 21.24
C VAL A 328 1.79 9.49 21.36
#